data_f2c46ad47835e27d7e348c54921aa868
#
_entry.id   f2c46ad47835e27d7e348c54921aa868
#
_cell.length_a   1.000
_cell.length_b   1.000
_cell.length_c   1.000
_cell.angle_alpha   90.00
_cell.angle_beta   90.00
_cell.angle_gamma   90.00
#
_symmetry.space_group_name_H-M   'P 1'
#
loop_
_entity.id
_entity.type
_entity.pdbx_description
1 polymer ?
#
loop_
_entity_poly.entity_id
_entity_poly.type
_entity_poly.pdbx_seq_one_letter_code
_entity_poly.pdbx_strand_id
1 'polypeptide(L)' 'MNRKEAEDRERLEKMTMKEIKAVAKDEGISLGYDGSRKANAIGLILEWRRFNGRYMERY' A
#
# COMPACT_ATOMS: atom_id res chain seq x y z
N MET A 1 -4.31 13.69 -5.43
CA MET A 1 -3.67 12.63 -4.62
C MET A 1 -3.22 13.20 -3.29
N ASN A 2 -3.48 12.51 -2.21
CA ASN A 2 -3.05 12.94 -0.88
C ASN A 2 -1.53 12.85 -0.76
N ARG A 3 -0.92 13.82 -0.08
CA ARG A 3 0.53 13.90 0.09
C ARG A 3 1.09 12.68 0.80
N LYS A 4 0.42 12.24 1.86
CA LYS A 4 0.86 11.06 2.62
C LYS A 4 0.79 9.80 1.76
N GLU A 5 -0.23 9.68 0.94
CA GLU A 5 -0.37 8.56 0.03
C GLU A 5 0.76 8.55 -0.99
N ALA A 6 1.11 9.72 -1.53
CA ALA A 6 2.21 9.83 -2.48
C ALA A 6 3.54 9.44 -1.84
N GLU A 7 3.78 9.86 -0.62
CA GLU A 7 4.99 9.49 0.13
C GLU A 7 5.05 7.98 0.39
N ASP A 8 3.94 7.39 0.79
CA ASP A 8 3.85 5.95 1.03
C ASP A 8 4.09 5.17 -0.26
N ARG A 9 3.52 5.63 -1.37
CA ARG A 9 3.73 5.00 -2.67
C ARG A 9 5.22 5.01 -3.03
N GLU A 10 5.89 6.13 -2.83
CA GLU A 10 7.31 6.25 -3.12
C GLU A 10 8.13 5.29 -2.28
N ARG A 11 7.82 5.15 -1.01
CA ARG A 11 8.48 4.19 -0.13
C ARG A 11 8.29 2.76 -0.60
N LEU A 12 7.06 2.41 -0.94
CA LEU A 12 6.74 1.06 -1.41
C LEU A 12 7.44 0.75 -2.73
N GLU A 13 7.58 1.74 -3.60
CA GLU A 13 8.28 1.55 -4.88
C GLU A 13 9.75 1.24 -4.69
N LYS A 14 10.35 1.69 -3.58
CA LYS A 14 11.75 1.42 -3.25
C LYS A 14 11.96 0.07 -2.57
N MET A 15 10.88 -0.55 -2.11
CA MET A 15 10.95 -1.84 -1.44
C MET A 15 10.99 -3.00 -2.44
N THR A 16 11.57 -4.11 -2.00
CA THR A 16 11.50 -5.36 -2.77
C THR A 16 10.10 -5.96 -2.61
N MET A 17 9.73 -6.87 -3.51
CA MET A 17 8.44 -7.58 -3.40
C MET A 17 8.33 -8.32 -2.07
N LYS A 18 9.43 -8.90 -1.60
CA LYS A 18 9.46 -9.59 -0.31
C LYS A 18 9.08 -8.65 0.83
N GLU A 19 9.61 -7.44 0.82
CA GLU A 19 9.32 -6.43 1.84
C GLU A 19 7.87 -5.96 1.75
N ILE A 20 7.38 -5.76 0.53
CA ILE A 20 5.99 -5.36 0.30
C ILE A 20 5.02 -6.42 0.82
N LYS A 21 5.32 -7.69 0.58
CA LYS A 21 4.50 -8.80 1.08
C LYS A 21 4.49 -8.83 2.61
N ALA A 22 5.63 -8.55 3.23
CA ALA A 22 5.73 -8.50 4.69
C ALA A 22 4.89 -7.36 5.25
N VAL A 23 4.93 -6.19 4.61
CA VAL A 23 4.12 -5.03 5.02
C VAL A 23 2.64 -5.37 4.93
N ALA A 24 2.21 -5.97 3.83
CA ALA A 24 0.82 -6.35 3.64
C ALA A 24 0.37 -7.35 4.72
N LYS A 25 1.19 -8.33 5.02
CA LYS A 25 0.90 -9.32 6.05
C LYS A 25 0.75 -8.67 7.42
N ASP A 26 1.65 -7.75 7.76
CA ASP A 26 1.61 -7.02 9.03
C ASP A 26 0.32 -6.21 9.19
N GLU A 27 -0.16 -5.64 8.10
CA GLU A 27 -1.37 -4.82 8.12
C GLU A 27 -2.65 -5.63 7.90
N GLY A 28 -2.52 -6.93 7.74
CA GLY A 28 -3.67 -7.81 7.50
C GLY A 28 -4.28 -7.66 6.11
N ILE A 29 -3.48 -7.23 5.15
CA ILE A 29 -3.94 -7.03 3.78
C ILE A 29 -3.71 -8.31 2.99
N SER A 30 -4.77 -8.80 2.34
CA SER A 30 -4.66 -9.94 1.44
C SER A 30 -4.32 -9.44 0.04
N LEU A 31 -3.13 -9.77 -0.44
CA LEU A 31 -2.72 -9.37 -1.78
C LEU A 31 -3.33 -10.25 -2.87
N GLY A 32 -3.61 -11.49 -2.54
CA GLY A 32 -4.22 -12.41 -3.46
C GLY A 32 -3.39 -12.64 -4.72
N TYR A 33 -4.07 -13.06 -5.76
CA TYR A 33 -3.44 -13.35 -7.05
C TYR A 33 -2.91 -12.08 -7.72
N ASP A 34 -3.67 -11.01 -7.65
CA ASP A 34 -3.31 -9.73 -8.29
C ASP A 34 -2.12 -9.04 -7.61
N GLY A 35 -1.82 -9.43 -6.38
CA GLY A 35 -0.69 -8.88 -5.65
C GLY A 35 0.65 -9.48 -6.03
N SER A 36 0.72 -10.35 -7.04
CA SER A 36 1.96 -10.94 -7.49
C SER A 36 2.87 -9.94 -8.21
N ARG A 37 2.29 -8.87 -8.74
CA ARG A 37 3.04 -7.79 -9.39
C ARG A 37 3.23 -6.64 -8.42
N LYS A 38 4.45 -6.08 -8.41
CA LYS A 38 4.79 -4.99 -7.49
C LYS A 38 3.84 -3.81 -7.60
N ALA A 39 3.53 -3.37 -8.80
CA ALA A 39 2.63 -2.24 -9.02
C ALA A 39 1.23 -2.52 -8.44
N ASN A 40 0.72 -3.73 -8.67
CA ASN A 40 -0.58 -4.12 -8.16
C ASN A 40 -0.58 -4.24 -6.64
N ALA A 41 0.49 -4.81 -6.08
CA ALA A 41 0.63 -4.95 -4.63
C ALA A 41 0.65 -3.58 -3.95
N ILE A 42 1.40 -2.62 -4.50
CA ILE A 42 1.45 -1.25 -4.00
C ILE A 42 0.06 -0.62 -4.06
N GLY A 43 -0.63 -0.77 -5.19
CA GLY A 43 -1.98 -0.24 -5.35
C GLY A 43 -2.96 -0.78 -4.32
N LEU A 44 -2.90 -2.09 -4.06
CA LEU A 44 -3.78 -2.73 -3.08
C LEU A 44 -3.51 -2.23 -1.66
N ILE A 45 -2.23 -2.08 -1.30
CA ILE A 45 -1.86 -1.57 0.02
C ILE A 45 -2.36 -0.14 0.20
N LEU A 46 -2.15 0.71 -0.79
CA LEU A 46 -2.59 2.10 -0.73
C LEU A 46 -4.11 2.20 -0.67
N GLU A 47 -4.80 1.37 -1.43
CA GLU A 47 -6.26 1.33 -1.42
C GLU A 47 -6.78 0.92 -0.05
N TRP A 48 -6.19 -0.10 0.56
CA TRP A 48 -6.53 -0.54 1.91
C TRP A 48 -6.36 0.59 2.92
N ARG A 49 -5.21 1.28 2.88
CA ARG A 49 -4.93 2.39 3.79
C ARG A 49 -5.88 3.53 3.59
N ARG A 50 -6.22 3.84 2.34
CA ARG A 50 -7.20 4.88 2.01
C ARG A 50 -8.57 4.51 2.57
N PHE A 51 -8.98 3.28 2.36
CA PHE A 51 -10.26 2.78 2.84
C PHE A 51 -10.37 2.86 4.36
N ASN A 52 -9.28 2.63 5.07
CA ASN A 52 -9.23 2.71 6.53
C ASN A 52 -9.03 4.14 7.07
N GLY A 53 -9.10 5.14 6.20
CA GLY A 53 -9.03 6.53 6.59
C GLY A 53 -7.65 7.06 6.92
N ARG A 54 -6.59 6.31 6.60
CA ARG A 54 -5.21 6.70 6.92
C ARG A 54 -4.80 8.01 6.25
N TYR A 55 -5.33 8.27 5.06
CA TYR A 55 -5.01 9.46 4.28
C TYR A 55 -6.12 10.51 4.32
N MET A 56 -7.11 10.31 5.15
CA MET A 56 -8.22 11.25 5.24
C MET A 56 -7.78 12.54 5.89
N GLU A 57 -8.02 13.65 5.21
CA GLU A 57 -7.76 14.96 5.77
C GLU A 57 -9.01 15.47 6.47
N ARG A 58 -8.81 16.11 7.62
CA ARG A 58 -9.90 16.73 8.37
C ARG A 58 -9.85 18.23 8.17
N TYR A 59 -10.98 18.77 7.87
CA TYR A 59 -11.13 20.22 7.70
C TYR A 59 -11.97 20.80 8.85
#